data_c324afe7b8ff7aa2c87c92bd3526d429
#
_entry.id   c324afe7b8ff7aa2c87c92bd3526d429
#
_cell.length_a   1.000
_cell.length_b   1.000
_cell.length_c   1.000
_cell.angle_alpha   90.00
_cell.angle_beta   90.00
_cell.angle_gamma   90.00
#
_symmetry.space_group_name_H-M   'P 1'
#
loop_
_entity.id
_entity.type
_entity.pdbx_description
1 polymer ?
#
loop_
_entity_poly.entity_id
_entity_poly.type
_entity_poly.pdbx_seq_one_letter_code
_entity_poly.pdbx_strand_id
1 'polypeptide(L)'
;MNVSKIFSIALIITLQTSFNSHDGFSQIPIAGKILDAFNLKPIEYVNIGIKEKNIGTISKEDGSFKLNIPQENQTDSLTISCVGYFDKSLYIPDLSPEKIVIIKLKQKTTRLKEVLVTGEKLVEKKYGIKRRAPIHFTDGIFKKDDSFEIGQVIHLGNSLAEITSLNIHINSSRPDSASFRINFYRYDVDDDIPNQRIVEKSILQRHPIREGWLRFDLSDYDILVKGNVLVSLEFIPETTKDVKQILYEVKIGGSSKSYFRKSSLGQWTRPPRHYCLYVTAITERDAPEEVQDEETLPAITLKSDFSPEPFNLFVRLPKSYSKNNKRSYPVIYLLDGNAYFDAIANSADHYARKKKDFNDPIIVGIGYSNAYVMDSLRNRDYTFPKALPADSFEISGQGDRFYEFIKSKVIPTIDSTYRTEKSNRTIAGHSLGGYFVLYSMMRQLNEPAVFTNFVAASPSVYYHDKYLMTEIERAPALHKNIGNIKLYLTIGELETSENRSDDFRKLSEVLMEKSIDVRTEVYNNLEHMGTAIPTFEAGIKLFMSNKNLLNK
;
A
#
# COMPACT_ATOMS: atom_id res chain seq x y z
N MET A 1 53.58 8.60 61.88
CA MET A 1 54.76 8.31 61.05
C MET A 1 54.35 7.23 60.07
N ASN A 2 53.94 7.64 58.88
CA ASN A 2 54.64 7.56 57.60
C ASN A 2 55.01 6.11 57.22
N VAL A 3 54.61 5.54 56.17
CA VAL A 3 55.04 5.81 54.80
C VAL A 3 54.08 5.09 53.83
N SER A 4 53.67 5.82 52.82
CA SER A 4 52.99 5.44 51.59
C SER A 4 53.69 4.30 50.83
N LYS A 5 52.89 3.40 50.25
CA LYS A 5 53.36 2.61 49.11
C LYS A 5 52.37 2.86 47.91
N ILE A 6 52.89 3.55 46.94
CA ILE A 6 52.36 3.77 45.61
C ILE A 6 52.49 2.44 44.86
N PHE A 7 51.40 1.88 44.45
CA PHE A 7 51.34 0.84 43.40
C PHE A 7 50.92 1.50 42.10
N SER A 8 51.89 1.66 41.20
CA SER A 8 51.64 2.00 39.81
C SER A 8 51.01 0.79 39.10
N ILE A 9 49.75 0.90 38.75
CA ILE A 9 49.11 -0.03 37.81
C ILE A 9 49.23 0.61 36.42
N ALA A 10 50.09 0.03 35.58
CA ALA A 10 50.19 0.35 34.17
C ALA A 10 48.93 -0.18 33.47
N LEU A 11 48.05 0.74 33.09
CA LEU A 11 46.89 0.44 32.28
C LEU A 11 47.34 0.29 30.82
N ILE A 12 47.49 -0.94 30.34
CA ILE A 12 47.70 -1.24 28.94
C ILE A 12 46.35 -1.02 28.24
N ILE A 13 46.17 0.14 27.62
CA ILE A 13 45.05 0.41 26.70
C ILE A 13 45.41 -0.28 25.37
N THR A 14 44.91 -1.49 25.18
CA THR A 14 44.82 -2.08 23.84
C THR A 14 43.75 -1.32 23.06
N LEU A 15 44.20 -0.44 22.17
CA LEU A 15 43.38 0.15 21.14
C LEU A 15 42.92 -1.00 20.21
N GLN A 16 41.75 -1.58 20.48
CA GLN A 16 41.04 -2.31 19.46
C GLN A 16 40.48 -1.28 18.47
N THR A 17 41.21 -1.05 17.40
CA THR A 17 40.68 -0.45 16.19
C THR A 17 39.65 -1.43 15.62
N SER A 18 38.41 -1.24 16.00
CA SER A 18 37.27 -1.82 15.26
C SER A 18 37.35 -1.23 13.87
N PHE A 19 37.91 -1.97 12.93
CA PHE A 19 37.65 -1.77 11.52
C PHE A 19 36.17 -2.05 11.34
N ASN A 20 35.33 -1.01 11.43
CA ASN A 20 34.06 -0.99 10.74
C ASN A 20 34.41 -1.03 9.25
N SER A 21 34.46 -2.24 8.69
CA SER A 21 34.31 -2.41 7.27
C SER A 21 32.89 -1.94 6.91
N HIS A 22 32.73 -0.64 6.69
CA HIS A 22 31.74 -0.20 5.74
C HIS A 22 32.21 -0.84 4.44
N ASP A 23 31.50 -1.87 3.98
CA ASP A 23 31.54 -2.29 2.60
C ASP A 23 31.08 -1.09 1.77
N GLY A 24 32.01 -0.20 1.49
CA GLY A 24 31.83 0.85 0.52
C GLY A 24 31.73 0.17 -0.84
N PHE A 25 30.51 -0.16 -1.25
CA PHE A 25 30.26 -0.58 -2.63
C PHE A 25 30.89 0.47 -3.54
N SER A 26 31.92 0.07 -4.26
CA SER A 26 32.57 0.95 -5.23
C SER A 26 31.50 1.44 -6.22
N GLN A 27 31.35 2.75 -6.35
CA GLN A 27 30.41 3.38 -7.25
C GLN A 27 31.14 4.09 -8.37
N ILE A 28 30.61 4.03 -9.57
CA ILE A 28 31.13 4.72 -10.74
C ILE A 28 30.36 6.03 -10.91
N PRO A 29 30.98 7.19 -10.63
CA PRO A 29 30.33 8.48 -10.81
C PRO A 29 30.29 8.85 -12.30
N ILE A 30 29.11 9.10 -12.84
CA ILE A 30 28.91 9.62 -14.20
C ILE A 30 28.30 11.02 -14.08
N ALA A 31 28.95 11.97 -14.71
CA ALA A 31 28.44 13.34 -14.81
C ALA A 31 28.31 13.76 -16.29
N GLY A 32 27.27 14.50 -16.60
CA GLY A 32 27.03 14.93 -17.97
C GLY A 32 26.12 16.14 -18.11
N LYS A 33 25.89 16.52 -19.37
CA LYS A 33 24.97 17.59 -19.75
C LYS A 33 24.13 17.15 -20.95
N ILE A 34 22.82 17.35 -20.87
CA ILE A 34 21.87 17.02 -21.92
C ILE A 34 21.53 18.28 -22.70
N LEU A 35 21.66 18.21 -24.00
CA LEU A 35 21.38 19.30 -24.93
C LEU A 35 20.43 18.86 -26.04
N ASP A 36 19.64 19.78 -26.54
CA ASP A 36 18.91 19.60 -27.79
C ASP A 36 19.89 19.54 -28.97
N ALA A 37 19.74 18.56 -29.85
CA ALA A 37 20.67 18.33 -30.95
C ALA A 37 20.63 19.42 -32.01
N PHE A 38 19.53 20.17 -32.14
CA PHE A 38 19.34 21.20 -33.15
C PHE A 38 19.81 22.58 -32.68
N ASN A 39 19.34 23.03 -31.51
CA ASN A 39 19.60 24.40 -31.05
C ASN A 39 20.63 24.48 -29.92
N LEU A 40 21.15 23.33 -29.45
CA LEU A 40 22.15 23.19 -28.39
C LEU A 40 21.72 23.76 -27.02
N LYS A 41 20.44 24.04 -26.83
CA LYS A 41 19.92 24.46 -25.53
C LYS A 41 19.90 23.29 -24.55
N PRO A 42 20.08 23.55 -23.24
CA PRO A 42 19.92 22.54 -22.21
C PRO A 42 18.48 21.95 -22.21
N ILE A 43 18.39 20.67 -21.92
CA ILE A 43 17.10 20.01 -21.73
C ILE A 43 17.00 19.65 -20.24
N GLU A 44 16.01 20.23 -19.58
CA GLU A 44 15.71 20.01 -18.16
C GLU A 44 14.88 18.74 -17.94
N TYR A 45 15.00 18.17 -16.76
CA TYR A 45 14.18 17.05 -16.26
C TYR A 45 14.15 15.84 -17.20
N VAL A 46 15.26 15.56 -17.86
CA VAL A 46 15.46 14.33 -18.64
C VAL A 46 15.68 13.16 -17.71
N ASN A 47 14.99 12.06 -17.93
CA ASN A 47 15.18 10.83 -17.17
C ASN A 47 16.45 10.11 -17.63
N ILE A 48 17.37 9.85 -16.71
CA ILE A 48 18.65 9.18 -16.95
C ILE A 48 18.75 8.01 -15.98
N GLY A 49 18.95 6.78 -16.47
CA GLY A 49 19.03 5.62 -15.60
C GLY A 49 19.30 4.31 -16.33
N ILE A 50 19.43 3.25 -15.58
CA ILE A 50 19.48 1.88 -16.10
C ILE A 50 18.05 1.36 -16.12
N LYS A 51 17.58 1.04 -17.34
CA LYS A 51 16.19 0.63 -17.57
C LYS A 51 15.82 -0.59 -16.71
N GLU A 52 14.63 -0.52 -16.10
CA GLU A 52 14.07 -1.57 -15.21
C GLU A 52 14.87 -1.81 -13.92
N LYS A 53 15.88 -0.97 -13.64
CA LYS A 53 16.58 -0.95 -12.35
C LYS A 53 16.25 0.34 -11.60
N ASN A 54 16.35 0.30 -10.28
CA ASN A 54 16.09 1.48 -9.46
C ASN A 54 17.35 2.35 -9.31
N ILE A 55 18.05 2.57 -10.43
CA ILE A 55 19.27 3.35 -10.57
C ILE A 55 19.02 4.44 -11.60
N GLY A 56 18.81 5.65 -11.12
CA GLY A 56 18.48 6.76 -12.01
C GLY A 56 18.69 8.12 -11.37
N THR A 57 18.57 9.14 -12.20
CA THR A 57 18.59 10.56 -11.86
C THR A 57 17.83 11.34 -12.93
N ILE A 58 17.61 12.64 -12.70
CA ILE A 58 17.08 13.56 -13.71
C ILE A 58 18.05 14.70 -13.96
N SER A 59 18.02 15.27 -15.18
CA SER A 59 18.78 16.48 -15.48
C SER A 59 18.17 17.71 -14.81
N LYS A 60 19.03 18.64 -14.39
CA LYS A 60 18.65 19.94 -13.83
C LYS A 60 18.18 20.92 -14.94
N GLU A 61 17.71 22.10 -14.55
CA GLU A 61 17.31 23.17 -15.47
C GLU A 61 18.42 23.55 -16.49
N ASP A 62 19.67 23.48 -16.08
CA ASP A 62 20.82 23.73 -16.96
C ASP A 62 21.25 22.51 -17.81
N GLY A 63 20.47 21.42 -17.75
CA GLY A 63 20.72 20.16 -18.44
C GLY A 63 21.77 19.28 -17.77
N SER A 64 22.42 19.72 -16.69
CA SER A 64 23.44 18.93 -15.99
C SER A 64 22.83 17.78 -15.18
N PHE A 65 23.58 16.68 -15.06
CA PHE A 65 23.21 15.55 -14.21
C PHE A 65 24.42 14.90 -13.55
N LYS A 66 24.17 14.17 -12.46
CA LYS A 66 25.12 13.28 -11.81
C LYS A 66 24.41 11.99 -11.43
N LEU A 67 25.04 10.85 -11.66
CA LEU A 67 24.54 9.54 -11.29
C LEU A 67 25.69 8.67 -10.81
N ASN A 68 25.51 8.05 -9.64
CA ASN A 68 26.44 7.06 -9.12
C ASN A 68 25.91 5.66 -9.46
N ILE A 69 26.69 4.89 -10.20
CA ILE A 69 26.33 3.56 -10.68
C ILE A 69 27.04 2.52 -9.80
N PRO A 70 26.31 1.57 -9.19
CA PRO A 70 26.91 0.46 -8.47
C PRO A 70 27.85 -0.37 -9.37
N GLN A 71 28.93 -0.90 -8.81
CA GLN A 71 29.94 -1.64 -9.55
C GLN A 71 29.37 -2.86 -10.30
N GLU A 72 28.36 -3.53 -9.71
CA GLU A 72 27.68 -4.66 -10.34
C GLU A 72 26.92 -4.30 -11.62
N ASN A 73 26.67 -3.01 -11.84
CA ASN A 73 25.97 -2.47 -13.02
C ASN A 73 26.89 -1.81 -14.05
N GLN A 74 28.19 -1.93 -13.88
CA GLN A 74 29.20 -1.29 -14.76
C GLN A 74 29.12 -1.73 -16.24
N THR A 75 28.57 -2.92 -16.51
CA THR A 75 28.44 -3.46 -17.88
C THR A 75 27.06 -3.22 -18.49
N ASP A 76 26.20 -2.49 -17.81
CA ASP A 76 24.88 -2.12 -18.34
C ASP A 76 24.94 -0.93 -19.31
N SER A 77 23.80 -0.56 -19.83
CA SER A 77 23.63 0.64 -20.65
C SER A 77 22.84 1.71 -19.92
N LEU A 78 23.31 2.94 -19.97
CA LEU A 78 22.63 4.12 -19.47
C LEU A 78 21.62 4.59 -20.52
N THR A 79 20.34 4.59 -20.17
CA THR A 79 19.26 5.11 -21.02
C THR A 79 18.95 6.55 -20.65
N ILE A 80 18.80 7.40 -21.67
CA ILE A 80 18.45 8.81 -21.57
C ILE A 80 17.13 8.99 -22.30
N SER A 81 16.07 9.35 -21.59
CA SER A 81 14.70 9.45 -22.10
C SER A 81 14.05 10.77 -21.72
N CYS A 82 13.48 11.44 -22.70
CA CYS A 82 12.74 12.69 -22.52
C CYS A 82 11.51 12.71 -23.43
N VAL A 83 10.40 13.22 -22.90
CA VAL A 83 9.17 13.40 -23.69
C VAL A 83 9.45 14.29 -24.89
N GLY A 84 8.99 13.88 -26.09
CA GLY A 84 9.22 14.61 -27.33
C GLY A 84 10.59 14.41 -27.97
N TYR A 85 11.44 13.57 -27.42
CA TYR A 85 12.77 13.23 -27.94
C TYR A 85 12.92 11.72 -28.17
N PHE A 86 13.78 11.35 -29.12
CA PHE A 86 14.19 9.95 -29.24
C PHE A 86 15.10 9.55 -28.08
N ASP A 87 14.83 8.40 -27.50
CA ASP A 87 15.67 7.83 -26.45
C ASP A 87 17.09 7.58 -26.97
N LYS A 88 18.07 7.73 -26.10
CA LYS A 88 19.47 7.43 -26.37
C LYS A 88 20.02 6.47 -25.34
N SER A 89 20.77 5.48 -25.80
CA SER A 89 21.46 4.52 -24.94
C SER A 89 22.97 4.69 -25.07
N LEU A 90 23.68 4.67 -23.95
CA LEU A 90 25.13 4.74 -23.87
C LEU A 90 25.65 3.55 -23.07
N TYR A 91 26.65 2.87 -23.60
CA TYR A 91 27.28 1.76 -22.89
C TYR A 91 28.19 2.31 -21.78
N ILE A 92 27.97 1.89 -20.52
CA ILE A 92 28.63 2.48 -19.35
C ILE A 92 30.15 2.33 -19.42
N PRO A 93 30.75 1.21 -19.86
CA PRO A 93 32.20 1.07 -19.99
C PRO A 93 32.86 2.07 -20.95
N ASP A 94 32.11 2.65 -21.88
CA ASP A 94 32.61 3.67 -22.79
C ASP A 94 32.63 5.08 -22.17
N LEU A 95 32.08 5.22 -20.96
CA LEU A 95 31.98 6.49 -20.24
C LEU A 95 33.15 6.64 -19.26
N SER A 96 33.85 7.76 -19.36
CA SER A 96 34.93 8.08 -18.40
C SER A 96 34.38 8.78 -17.17
N PRO A 97 34.61 8.27 -15.96
CA PRO A 97 34.20 8.93 -14.71
C PRO A 97 34.79 10.33 -14.52
N GLU A 98 35.92 10.60 -15.16
CA GLU A 98 36.65 11.87 -15.03
C GLU A 98 36.20 12.94 -16.04
N LYS A 99 35.34 12.58 -17.01
CA LYS A 99 34.93 13.49 -18.10
C LYS A 99 33.43 13.76 -18.04
N ILE A 100 33.07 15.04 -18.23
CA ILE A 100 31.67 15.44 -18.40
C ILE A 100 31.17 14.94 -19.76
N VAL A 101 30.16 14.09 -19.79
CA VAL A 101 29.57 13.53 -21.00
C VAL A 101 28.55 14.52 -21.60
N ILE A 102 28.77 14.97 -22.81
CA ILE A 102 27.79 15.81 -23.54
C ILE A 102 26.87 14.91 -24.36
N ILE A 103 25.60 14.92 -24.04
CA ILE A 103 24.58 14.08 -24.66
C ILE A 103 23.62 14.99 -25.45
N LYS A 104 23.51 14.73 -26.75
CA LYS A 104 22.56 15.45 -27.61
C LYS A 104 21.38 14.57 -27.94
N LEU A 105 20.15 15.06 -27.65
CA LEU A 105 18.92 14.39 -27.98
C LEU A 105 18.26 15.00 -29.20
N LYS A 106 17.74 14.16 -30.09
CA LYS A 106 17.02 14.56 -31.30
C LYS A 106 15.52 14.58 -31.02
N GLN A 107 14.87 15.70 -31.38
CA GLN A 107 13.41 15.81 -31.22
C GLN A 107 12.65 14.83 -32.12
N LYS A 108 11.57 14.29 -31.62
CA LYS A 108 10.56 13.56 -32.42
C LYS A 108 9.71 14.57 -33.17
N THR A 109 9.62 14.42 -34.48
CA THR A 109 8.63 15.17 -35.26
C THR A 109 7.29 14.48 -35.19
N THR A 110 6.44 14.94 -34.28
CA THR A 110 5.06 14.44 -34.20
C THR A 110 4.20 15.25 -35.16
N ARG A 111 3.80 14.66 -36.28
CA ARG A 111 2.69 15.22 -37.08
C ARG A 111 1.41 14.94 -36.27
N LEU A 112 0.82 15.97 -35.70
CA LEU A 112 -0.53 15.89 -35.15
C LEU A 112 -1.45 15.52 -36.33
N LYS A 113 -2.05 14.32 -36.27
CA LYS A 113 -3.20 14.02 -37.11
C LYS A 113 -4.33 14.85 -36.55
N GLU A 114 -4.90 15.73 -37.38
CA GLU A 114 -6.16 16.39 -37.06
C GLU A 114 -7.22 15.30 -36.90
N VAL A 115 -7.62 15.02 -35.66
CA VAL A 115 -8.69 14.10 -35.34
C VAL A 115 -9.90 14.96 -35.04
N LEU A 116 -10.77 15.13 -36.06
CA LEU A 116 -12.06 15.74 -35.87
C LEU A 116 -12.91 14.77 -35.04
N VAL A 117 -13.22 15.15 -33.83
CA VAL A 117 -14.26 14.48 -33.04
C VAL A 117 -15.61 14.95 -33.57
N THR A 118 -16.16 14.22 -34.54
CA THR A 118 -17.48 14.48 -35.11
C THR A 118 -18.51 13.63 -34.38
N GLY A 119 -19.03 14.13 -33.28
CA GLY A 119 -20.14 13.47 -32.57
C GLY A 119 -21.21 14.49 -32.17
N GLU A 120 -22.47 14.20 -32.46
CA GLU A 120 -23.58 15.13 -32.22
C GLU A 120 -23.85 15.42 -30.73
N LYS A 121 -23.26 14.69 -29.77
CA LYS A 121 -23.49 14.87 -28.33
C LYS A 121 -22.23 14.51 -27.51
N LEU A 122 -21.29 15.42 -27.44
CA LEU A 122 -20.17 15.31 -26.51
C LEU A 122 -20.61 15.66 -25.09
N VAL A 123 -20.12 14.90 -24.12
CA VAL A 123 -20.38 15.10 -22.69
C VAL A 123 -19.10 14.97 -21.88
N GLU A 124 -19.05 15.67 -20.77
CA GLU A 124 -17.96 15.53 -19.81
C GLU A 124 -18.23 14.31 -18.93
N LYS A 125 -17.25 13.41 -18.84
CA LYS A 125 -17.26 12.24 -17.95
C LYS A 125 -16.01 12.18 -17.10
N LYS A 126 -16.10 11.50 -15.95
CA LYS A 126 -14.98 11.25 -15.04
C LYS A 126 -14.67 9.77 -15.02
N TYR A 127 -13.41 9.40 -15.20
CA TYR A 127 -12.92 8.02 -15.22
C TYR A 127 -11.84 7.83 -14.17
N GLY A 128 -11.89 6.73 -13.42
CA GLY A 128 -10.98 6.43 -12.31
C GLY A 128 -11.67 6.53 -10.95
N ILE A 129 -10.91 6.55 -9.87
CA ILE A 129 -11.42 6.55 -8.50
C ILE A 129 -11.73 7.98 -8.06
N LYS A 130 -13.01 8.34 -8.09
CA LYS A 130 -13.56 9.65 -7.74
C LYS A 130 -13.93 9.78 -6.27
N ARG A 131 -14.09 8.66 -5.58
CA ARG A 131 -14.50 8.60 -4.18
C ARG A 131 -13.31 8.51 -3.28
N ARG A 132 -13.42 9.14 -2.15
CA ARG A 132 -12.40 9.06 -1.12
C ARG A 132 -12.41 7.68 -0.48
N ALA A 133 -11.21 7.16 -0.31
CA ALA A 133 -10.97 6.01 0.54
C ALA A 133 -9.85 6.44 1.50
N PRO A 134 -10.05 6.34 2.79
CA PRO A 134 -9.29 7.11 3.77
C PRO A 134 -8.09 6.38 4.33
N ILE A 135 -7.45 5.55 3.54
CA ILE A 135 -6.13 5.03 3.85
C ILE A 135 -5.12 5.97 3.22
N HIS A 136 -4.27 6.55 4.06
CA HIS A 136 -3.19 7.41 3.63
C HIS A 136 -1.96 6.57 3.32
N PHE A 137 -1.32 6.84 2.21
CA PHE A 137 -0.18 6.06 1.80
C PHE A 137 0.92 6.88 1.13
N THR A 138 2.18 6.48 1.40
CA THR A 138 3.35 6.89 0.63
C THR A 138 4.03 5.65 0.06
N ASP A 139 4.38 5.68 -1.22
CA ASP A 139 5.12 4.59 -1.86
C ASP A 139 6.63 4.64 -1.60
N GLY A 140 7.06 5.50 -0.70
CA GLY A 140 8.44 5.57 -0.26
C GLY A 140 8.98 6.98 -0.07
N ILE A 141 10.26 7.06 0.24
CA ILE A 141 11.00 8.31 0.41
C ILE A 141 11.48 8.77 -0.97
N PHE A 142 11.16 9.99 -1.37
CA PHE A 142 11.66 10.58 -2.60
C PHE A 142 13.17 10.79 -2.50
N LYS A 143 13.88 10.36 -3.53
CA LYS A 143 15.30 10.64 -3.68
C LYS A 143 15.48 12.12 -4.06
N LYS A 144 16.56 12.72 -3.60
CA LYS A 144 16.85 14.15 -3.85
C LYS A 144 17.06 14.48 -5.32
N ASP A 145 17.64 13.55 -6.06
CA ASP A 145 18.11 13.78 -7.44
C ASP A 145 17.46 12.81 -8.44
N ASP A 146 16.37 12.13 -8.07
CA ASP A 146 15.69 11.17 -8.94
C ASP A 146 14.18 11.31 -8.84
N SER A 147 13.45 10.99 -9.92
CA SER A 147 12.00 11.06 -9.96
C SER A 147 11.36 9.80 -9.35
N PHE A 148 10.16 9.99 -8.85
CA PHE A 148 9.26 8.95 -8.37
C PHE A 148 7.94 9.10 -9.13
N GLU A 149 7.34 8.00 -9.58
CA GLU A 149 6.14 8.05 -10.41
C GLU A 149 5.09 7.08 -9.91
N ILE A 150 3.85 7.56 -9.81
CA ILE A 150 2.66 6.77 -9.50
C ILE A 150 1.65 6.89 -10.63
N GLY A 151 0.84 5.87 -10.85
CA GLY A 151 -0.18 5.92 -11.90
C GLY A 151 -1.32 4.95 -11.67
N GLN A 152 -2.42 5.24 -12.34
CA GLN A 152 -3.65 4.45 -12.32
C GLN A 152 -4.09 4.13 -13.74
N VAL A 153 -4.49 2.89 -13.97
CA VAL A 153 -5.10 2.49 -15.25
C VAL A 153 -6.51 3.05 -15.32
N ILE A 154 -6.77 3.78 -16.39
CA ILE A 154 -8.07 4.38 -16.73
C ILE A 154 -8.64 3.63 -17.93
N HIS A 155 -9.90 3.19 -17.82
CA HIS A 155 -10.61 2.45 -18.85
C HIS A 155 -11.57 3.39 -19.59
N LEU A 156 -11.16 3.90 -20.76
CA LEU A 156 -11.94 4.85 -21.56
C LEU A 156 -12.87 4.17 -22.57
N GLY A 157 -12.76 2.85 -22.73
CA GLY A 157 -13.48 2.11 -23.77
C GLY A 157 -12.91 2.38 -25.17
N ASN A 158 -13.71 2.12 -26.19
CA ASN A 158 -13.26 2.25 -27.59
C ASN A 158 -13.50 3.64 -28.18
N SER A 159 -14.26 4.49 -27.52
CA SER A 159 -14.50 5.87 -27.96
C SER A 159 -13.29 6.75 -27.68
N LEU A 160 -13.05 7.71 -28.57
CA LEU A 160 -12.01 8.71 -28.37
C LEU A 160 -12.45 9.66 -27.24
N ALA A 161 -11.52 9.95 -26.34
CA ALA A 161 -11.73 10.85 -25.21
C ALA A 161 -10.66 11.92 -25.17
N GLU A 162 -11.04 13.16 -25.00
CA GLU A 162 -10.16 14.29 -24.76
C GLU A 162 -10.02 14.51 -23.26
N ILE A 163 -8.82 14.29 -22.71
CA ILE A 163 -8.56 14.44 -21.28
C ILE A 163 -8.36 15.94 -20.95
N THR A 164 -9.24 16.48 -20.12
CA THR A 164 -9.24 17.89 -19.73
C THR A 164 -8.67 18.15 -18.33
N SER A 165 -8.62 17.14 -17.47
CA SER A 165 -7.92 17.24 -16.18
C SER A 165 -7.50 15.89 -15.62
N LEU A 166 -6.44 15.92 -14.80
CA LEU A 166 -6.07 14.85 -13.88
C LEU A 166 -6.31 15.33 -12.45
N ASN A 167 -6.90 14.49 -11.62
CA ASN A 167 -7.21 14.82 -10.23
C ASN A 167 -6.73 13.68 -9.32
N ILE A 168 -5.99 14.03 -8.26
CA ILE A 168 -5.51 13.07 -7.26
C ILE A 168 -5.79 13.60 -5.86
N HIS A 169 -6.19 12.71 -4.95
CA HIS A 169 -6.37 13.09 -3.55
C HIS A 169 -5.07 12.96 -2.76
N ILE A 170 -4.67 14.05 -2.11
CA ILE A 170 -3.48 14.14 -1.26
C ILE A 170 -3.92 14.35 0.18
N ASN A 171 -3.25 13.66 1.11
CA ASN A 171 -3.44 13.83 2.56
C ASN A 171 -2.18 14.41 3.23
N SER A 172 -1.56 15.34 2.58
CA SER A 172 -0.39 16.07 3.11
C SER A 172 -0.58 17.56 2.83
N SER A 173 -0.37 18.37 3.85
CA SER A 173 -0.25 19.82 3.67
C SER A 173 1.17 20.25 3.99
N ARG A 174 1.80 20.96 3.05
CA ARG A 174 3.14 21.53 3.21
C ARG A 174 3.14 22.97 2.72
N PRO A 175 3.98 23.85 3.29
CA PRO A 175 4.05 25.24 2.87
C PRO A 175 4.58 25.41 1.44
N ASP A 176 5.15 24.36 0.89
CA ASP A 176 5.85 24.35 -0.38
C ASP A 176 5.00 23.88 -1.55
N SER A 177 5.49 24.18 -2.76
CA SER A 177 4.95 23.67 -4.01
C SER A 177 5.89 22.57 -4.54
N ALA A 178 5.34 21.63 -5.29
CA ALA A 178 6.10 20.62 -6.00
C ALA A 178 5.83 20.67 -7.49
N SER A 179 6.80 20.26 -8.29
CA SER A 179 6.69 20.11 -9.73
C SER A 179 6.34 18.67 -10.07
N PHE A 180 5.38 18.51 -10.98
CA PHE A 180 4.89 17.21 -11.42
C PHE A 180 4.87 17.14 -12.93
N ARG A 181 5.26 15.99 -13.48
CA ARG A 181 5.06 15.66 -14.88
C ARG A 181 3.92 14.67 -15.01
N ILE A 182 2.98 14.93 -15.91
CA ILE A 182 1.87 14.04 -16.21
C ILE A 182 2.25 13.23 -17.46
N ASN A 183 2.18 11.91 -17.34
CA ASN A 183 2.48 11.00 -18.44
C ASN A 183 1.29 10.10 -18.75
N PHE A 184 1.21 9.65 -20.00
CA PHE A 184 0.20 8.71 -20.50
C PHE A 184 0.92 7.56 -21.19
N TYR A 185 0.66 6.33 -20.70
CA TYR A 185 1.24 5.11 -21.26
C TYR A 185 0.15 4.20 -21.79
N ARG A 186 0.42 3.53 -22.90
CA ARG A 186 -0.41 2.43 -23.36
C ARG A 186 -0.40 1.34 -22.29
N TYR A 187 -1.58 0.85 -21.98
CA TYR A 187 -1.74 -0.28 -21.09
C TYR A 187 -2.39 -1.44 -21.84
N ASP A 188 -1.69 -2.55 -21.91
CA ASP A 188 -2.21 -3.81 -22.45
C ASP A 188 -2.63 -4.71 -21.28
N VAL A 189 -3.84 -5.26 -21.36
CA VAL A 189 -4.38 -6.11 -20.30
C VAL A 189 -3.65 -7.46 -20.24
N ASP A 190 -3.18 -7.94 -21.38
CA ASP A 190 -2.51 -9.24 -21.50
C ASP A 190 -1.07 -9.18 -20.94
N ASP A 191 -0.37 -8.10 -21.21
CA ASP A 191 1.00 -7.87 -20.69
C ASP A 191 1.01 -7.45 -19.23
N ASP A 192 -0.10 -6.89 -18.73
CA ASP A 192 -0.27 -6.36 -17.35
C ASP A 192 0.85 -5.40 -16.91
N ILE A 193 1.48 -4.70 -17.84
CA ILE A 193 2.58 -3.75 -17.61
C ILE A 193 2.39 -2.52 -18.50
N PRO A 194 2.54 -1.29 -17.95
CA PRO A 194 2.59 -0.08 -18.77
C PRO A 194 3.83 -0.09 -19.66
N ASN A 195 3.66 0.16 -20.94
CA ASN A 195 4.81 0.04 -21.87
C ASN A 195 5.15 1.38 -22.55
N GLN A 196 4.49 1.71 -23.64
CA GLN A 196 4.85 2.83 -24.47
C GLN A 196 4.15 4.12 -24.03
N ARG A 197 4.91 5.22 -23.90
CA ARG A 197 4.33 6.55 -23.75
C ARG A 197 3.55 6.92 -25.01
N ILE A 198 2.31 7.39 -24.85
CA ILE A 198 1.40 7.70 -25.98
C ILE A 198 1.21 9.20 -26.20
N VAL A 199 1.56 10.02 -25.22
CA VAL A 199 1.55 11.48 -25.33
C VAL A 199 2.98 11.99 -25.35
N GLU A 200 3.39 12.62 -26.45
CA GLU A 200 4.75 13.11 -26.67
C GLU A 200 4.91 14.62 -26.36
N LYS A 201 3.93 15.22 -25.69
CA LYS A 201 4.02 16.58 -25.13
C LYS A 201 4.51 16.50 -23.68
N SER A 202 5.51 17.30 -23.30
CA SER A 202 5.93 17.42 -21.90
C SER A 202 4.92 18.26 -21.13
N ILE A 203 4.22 17.63 -20.20
CA ILE A 203 3.20 18.27 -19.36
C ILE A 203 3.79 18.42 -17.97
N LEU A 204 4.39 19.56 -17.70
CA LEU A 204 5.01 19.88 -16.42
C LEU A 204 4.20 20.98 -15.74
N GLN A 205 3.73 20.72 -14.52
CA GLN A 205 2.97 21.70 -13.74
C GLN A 205 3.49 21.75 -12.31
N ARG A 206 3.51 22.95 -11.74
CA ARG A 206 3.88 23.20 -10.36
C ARG A 206 2.65 23.54 -9.53
N HIS A 207 2.45 22.81 -8.44
CA HIS A 207 1.29 22.99 -7.57
C HIS A 207 1.68 23.07 -6.10
N PRO A 208 0.95 23.89 -5.30
CA PRO A 208 1.07 23.86 -3.85
C PRO A 208 0.59 22.51 -3.31
N ILE A 209 1.32 21.96 -2.33
CA ILE A 209 0.93 20.72 -1.66
C ILE A 209 -0.06 21.05 -0.55
N ARG A 210 -1.33 20.78 -0.80
CA ARG A 210 -2.43 21.00 0.14
C ARG A 210 -3.28 19.74 0.24
N GLU A 211 -3.75 19.44 1.43
CA GLU A 211 -4.71 18.36 1.64
C GLU A 211 -5.97 18.56 0.80
N GLY A 212 -6.43 17.49 0.16
CA GLY A 212 -7.60 17.47 -0.68
C GLY A 212 -7.31 17.06 -2.12
N TRP A 213 -8.26 17.34 -3.01
CA TRP A 213 -8.11 17.07 -4.44
C TRP A 213 -7.17 18.07 -5.09
N LEU A 214 -6.02 17.60 -5.53
CA LEU A 214 -5.09 18.35 -6.38
C LEU A 214 -5.50 18.13 -7.84
N ARG A 215 -5.85 19.23 -8.52
CA ARG A 215 -6.28 19.22 -9.93
C ARG A 215 -5.18 19.76 -10.82
N PHE A 216 -4.86 19.00 -11.86
CA PHE A 216 -4.00 19.41 -12.96
C PHE A 216 -4.89 19.72 -14.17
N ASP A 217 -4.87 20.95 -14.66
CA ASP A 217 -5.60 21.35 -15.85
C ASP A 217 -4.84 20.91 -17.10
N LEU A 218 -5.51 20.17 -17.96
CA LEU A 218 -4.94 19.59 -19.17
C LEU A 218 -5.61 20.09 -20.46
N SER A 219 -6.53 21.05 -20.36
CA SER A 219 -7.35 21.53 -21.48
C SER A 219 -6.51 22.11 -22.65
N ASP A 220 -5.35 22.71 -22.36
CA ASP A 220 -4.49 23.31 -23.37
C ASP A 220 -3.54 22.31 -24.09
N TYR A 221 -3.64 21.02 -23.74
CA TYR A 221 -2.69 20.02 -24.25
C TYR A 221 -3.23 19.14 -25.36
N ASP A 222 -4.54 19.21 -25.72
CA ASP A 222 -5.21 18.40 -26.76
C ASP A 222 -4.90 16.92 -26.61
N ILE A 223 -5.14 16.34 -25.43
CA ILE A 223 -4.81 14.96 -25.11
C ILE A 223 -5.94 14.04 -25.55
N LEU A 224 -5.80 13.46 -26.72
CA LEU A 224 -6.76 12.53 -27.30
C LEU A 224 -6.29 11.09 -27.11
N VAL A 225 -7.05 10.30 -26.37
CA VAL A 225 -6.74 8.91 -26.01
C VAL A 225 -7.97 8.02 -26.09
N LYS A 226 -7.75 6.71 -26.21
CA LYS A 226 -8.81 5.68 -26.18
C LYS A 226 -8.29 4.37 -25.59
N GLY A 227 -9.19 3.51 -25.16
CA GLY A 227 -8.84 2.20 -24.63
C GLY A 227 -8.36 2.25 -23.19
N ASN A 228 -7.42 1.40 -22.85
CA ASN A 228 -6.82 1.33 -21.53
C ASN A 228 -5.54 2.15 -21.50
N VAL A 229 -5.48 3.12 -20.61
CA VAL A 229 -4.34 4.06 -20.50
C VAL A 229 -3.89 4.12 -19.05
N LEU A 230 -2.61 3.92 -18.77
CA LEU A 230 -2.05 4.32 -17.49
C LEU A 230 -1.83 5.83 -17.53
N VAL A 231 -2.54 6.54 -16.68
CA VAL A 231 -2.31 7.97 -16.41
C VAL A 231 -1.46 8.08 -15.17
N SER A 232 -0.34 8.77 -15.27
CA SER A 232 0.62 8.83 -14.16
C SER A 232 1.05 10.24 -13.81
N LEU A 233 1.48 10.37 -12.56
CA LEU A 233 2.02 11.57 -11.97
C LEU A 233 3.45 11.28 -11.53
N GLU A 234 4.42 11.89 -12.22
CA GLU A 234 5.84 11.81 -11.92
C GLU A 234 6.24 13.02 -11.08
N PHE A 235 6.70 12.78 -9.85
CA PHE A 235 7.23 13.82 -8.99
C PHE A 235 8.64 14.19 -9.43
N ILE A 236 8.86 15.48 -9.69
CA ILE A 236 10.16 16.04 -10.10
C ILE A 236 10.83 16.65 -8.87
N PRO A 237 11.95 16.10 -8.37
CA PRO A 237 12.63 16.63 -7.21
C PRO A 237 13.23 18.01 -7.51
N GLU A 238 13.01 18.95 -6.59
CA GLU A 238 13.62 20.27 -6.65
C GLU A 238 14.91 20.29 -5.82
N THR A 239 15.95 20.90 -6.36
CA THR A 239 17.31 20.90 -5.78
C THR A 239 17.43 21.67 -4.47
N THR A 240 16.41 22.41 -4.05
CA THR A 240 16.49 23.35 -2.94
C THR A 240 15.56 23.04 -1.77
N LYS A 241 14.71 22.01 -1.82
CA LYS A 241 13.69 21.79 -0.79
C LYS A 241 13.54 20.33 -0.36
N ASP A 242 13.33 20.15 0.95
CA ASP A 242 13.24 18.85 1.62
C ASP A 242 11.84 18.20 1.51
N VAL A 243 11.20 18.17 0.34
CA VAL A 243 9.99 17.36 0.17
C VAL A 243 10.42 15.91 0.11
N LYS A 244 10.33 15.22 1.25
CA LYS A 244 10.77 13.83 1.37
C LYS A 244 9.70 12.83 0.97
N GLN A 245 8.42 13.20 1.13
CA GLN A 245 7.29 12.33 0.82
C GLN A 245 5.99 13.11 0.65
N ILE A 246 5.06 12.55 -0.11
CA ILE A 246 3.67 13.01 -0.21
C ILE A 246 2.79 11.81 0.12
N LEU A 247 1.81 12.01 1.02
CA LEU A 247 0.83 11.00 1.34
C LEU A 247 -0.31 11.08 0.33
N TYR A 248 -0.50 10.04 -0.45
CA TYR A 248 -1.61 9.88 -1.37
C TYR A 248 -2.72 9.08 -0.69
N GLU A 249 -3.96 9.45 -0.95
CA GLU A 249 -5.09 8.64 -0.51
C GLU A 249 -5.27 7.44 -1.46
N VAL A 250 -5.44 6.25 -0.89
CA VAL A 250 -5.56 5.00 -1.65
C VAL A 250 -6.78 4.21 -1.20
N LYS A 251 -7.37 3.48 -2.15
CA LYS A 251 -8.41 2.47 -1.92
C LYS A 251 -7.80 1.08 -1.99
N ILE A 252 -8.21 0.18 -1.11
CA ILE A 252 -7.84 -1.23 -1.13
C ILE A 252 -8.98 -2.03 -1.76
N GLY A 253 -8.64 -2.95 -2.67
CA GLY A 253 -9.63 -3.76 -3.40
C GLY A 253 -10.28 -3.04 -4.57
N GLY A 254 -11.13 -3.77 -5.32
CA GLY A 254 -11.72 -3.31 -6.58
C GLY A 254 -11.01 -3.86 -7.81
N SER A 255 -11.50 -3.50 -8.99
CA SER A 255 -11.00 -3.97 -10.29
C SER A 255 -9.92 -3.08 -10.90
N SER A 256 -9.73 -1.88 -10.36
CA SER A 256 -8.71 -0.93 -10.85
C SER A 256 -7.30 -1.49 -10.71
N LYS A 257 -6.37 -0.95 -11.49
CA LYS A 257 -4.94 -1.31 -11.42
C LYS A 257 -4.09 -0.06 -11.28
N SER A 258 -3.18 -0.08 -10.33
CA SER A 258 -2.24 1.01 -10.08
C SER A 258 -0.81 0.52 -10.18
N TYR A 259 0.09 1.44 -10.48
CA TYR A 259 1.51 1.17 -10.63
C TYR A 259 2.32 2.30 -10.01
N PHE A 260 3.51 1.97 -9.53
CA PHE A 260 4.51 2.95 -9.16
C PHE A 260 5.90 2.51 -9.58
N ARG A 261 6.83 3.46 -9.68
CA ARG A 261 8.27 3.19 -9.80
C ARG A 261 9.06 4.16 -8.95
N LYS A 262 10.11 3.64 -8.31
CA LYS A 262 10.91 4.35 -7.28
C LYS A 262 12.09 5.14 -7.87
N SER A 263 12.23 5.17 -9.18
CA SER A 263 13.37 5.81 -9.88
C SER A 263 13.00 6.12 -11.32
N SER A 264 13.69 7.08 -11.91
CA SER A 264 13.67 7.33 -13.35
C SER A 264 13.99 6.05 -14.10
N LEU A 265 13.12 5.66 -15.04
CA LEU A 265 13.25 4.43 -15.82
C LEU A 265 13.28 3.12 -15.02
N GLY A 266 12.99 3.17 -13.72
CA GLY A 266 12.87 2.00 -12.84
C GLY A 266 11.74 1.07 -13.23
N GLN A 267 11.75 -0.14 -12.68
CA GLN A 267 10.72 -1.14 -12.91
C GLN A 267 9.37 -0.67 -12.35
N TRP A 268 8.30 -0.86 -13.13
CA TRP A 268 6.94 -0.70 -12.65
C TRP A 268 6.59 -1.80 -11.65
N THR A 269 6.09 -1.38 -10.50
CA THR A 269 5.61 -2.26 -9.43
C THR A 269 4.11 -2.05 -9.26
N ARG A 270 3.36 -3.15 -9.12
CA ARG A 270 1.92 -3.11 -8.88
C ARG A 270 1.64 -3.26 -7.38
N PRO A 271 1.16 -2.22 -6.70
CA PRO A 271 0.76 -2.33 -5.30
C PRO A 271 -0.62 -3.00 -5.17
N PRO A 272 -0.94 -3.60 -4.02
CA PRO A 272 -2.27 -4.17 -3.76
C PRO A 272 -3.33 -3.09 -3.41
N ARG A 273 -3.16 -1.89 -3.91
CA ARG A 273 -3.97 -0.70 -3.63
C ARG A 273 -4.09 0.18 -4.86
N HIS A 274 -5.05 1.09 -4.86
CA HIS A 274 -5.35 1.98 -5.97
C HIS A 274 -5.35 3.43 -5.49
N TYR A 275 -4.69 4.31 -6.24
CA TYR A 275 -4.69 5.74 -5.91
C TYR A 275 -6.07 6.34 -6.12
N CYS A 276 -6.52 7.20 -5.20
CA CYS A 276 -7.70 8.04 -5.41
C CYS A 276 -7.37 9.08 -6.48
N LEU A 277 -7.40 8.63 -7.72
CA LEU A 277 -7.04 9.35 -8.92
C LEU A 277 -8.10 9.14 -10.00
N TYR A 278 -8.53 10.23 -10.62
CA TYR A 278 -9.43 10.19 -11.76
C TYR A 278 -9.06 11.26 -12.80
N VAL A 279 -9.45 11.03 -14.03
CA VAL A 279 -9.40 12.02 -15.10
C VAL A 279 -10.80 12.53 -15.43
N THR A 280 -10.89 13.80 -15.84
CA THR A 280 -12.06 14.33 -16.51
C THR A 280 -11.80 14.31 -18.00
N ALA A 281 -12.76 13.83 -18.79
CA ALA A 281 -12.64 13.74 -20.23
C ALA A 281 -13.92 14.16 -20.94
N ILE A 282 -13.76 14.78 -22.11
CA ILE A 282 -14.84 15.03 -23.06
C ILE A 282 -14.90 13.84 -24.01
N THR A 283 -16.06 13.21 -24.11
CA THR A 283 -16.26 11.99 -24.93
C THR A 283 -17.69 11.90 -25.43
N GLU A 284 -17.96 10.93 -26.31
CA GLU A 284 -19.31 10.64 -26.78
C GLU A 284 -20.23 10.24 -25.62
N ARG A 285 -21.52 10.61 -25.70
CA ARG A 285 -22.52 10.31 -24.67
C ARG A 285 -22.63 8.81 -24.38
N ASP A 286 -22.58 7.99 -25.42
CA ASP A 286 -22.75 6.54 -25.34
C ASP A 286 -21.45 5.80 -25.01
N ALA A 287 -20.33 6.53 -24.81
CA ALA A 287 -19.10 5.94 -24.29
C ALA A 287 -19.38 5.25 -22.94
N PRO A 288 -18.80 4.06 -22.70
CA PRO A 288 -19.05 3.34 -21.46
C PRO A 288 -18.69 4.21 -20.26
N GLU A 289 -19.58 4.26 -19.28
CA GLU A 289 -19.20 4.75 -17.97
C GLU A 289 -18.36 3.68 -17.29
N GLU A 290 -17.27 4.10 -16.67
CA GLU A 290 -16.54 3.20 -15.80
C GLU A 290 -17.50 2.76 -14.68
N VAL A 291 -17.68 1.43 -14.55
CA VAL A 291 -18.48 0.88 -13.46
C VAL A 291 -17.85 1.37 -12.16
N GLN A 292 -18.49 2.34 -11.52
CA GLN A 292 -18.04 2.81 -10.23
C GLN A 292 -18.24 1.66 -9.25
N ASP A 293 -17.21 1.38 -8.46
CA ASP A 293 -17.41 0.61 -7.24
C ASP A 293 -18.41 1.42 -6.39
N GLU A 294 -19.65 0.97 -6.32
CA GLU A 294 -20.64 1.56 -5.42
C GLU A 294 -20.10 1.47 -4.00
N GLU A 295 -20.20 2.55 -3.23
CA GLU A 295 -19.86 2.52 -1.82
C GLU A 295 -20.78 1.54 -1.12
N THR A 296 -20.20 0.52 -0.51
CA THR A 296 -21.00 -0.39 0.30
C THR A 296 -21.47 0.36 1.55
N LEU A 297 -22.76 0.62 1.61
CA LEU A 297 -23.36 1.26 2.77
C LEU A 297 -23.37 0.28 3.95
N PRO A 298 -23.24 0.77 5.19
CA PRO A 298 -23.36 -0.07 6.36
C PRO A 298 -24.79 -0.64 6.45
N ALA A 299 -24.87 -1.94 6.73
CA ALA A 299 -26.15 -2.61 6.92
C ALA A 299 -26.78 -2.28 8.28
N ILE A 300 -25.94 -2.04 9.29
CA ILE A 300 -26.33 -1.77 10.66
C ILE A 300 -25.37 -0.73 11.25
N THR A 301 -25.91 0.21 12.02
CA THR A 301 -25.12 1.17 12.81
C THR A 301 -25.40 0.96 14.30
N LEU A 302 -24.36 0.78 15.09
CA LEU A 302 -24.45 0.52 16.54
C LEU A 302 -23.79 1.65 17.34
N LYS A 303 -24.47 2.08 18.39
CA LYS A 303 -23.90 2.97 19.41
C LYS A 303 -23.25 2.16 20.53
N SER A 304 -22.19 2.68 21.11
CA SER A 304 -21.54 2.13 22.30
C SER A 304 -21.54 3.12 23.45
N ASP A 305 -21.32 2.65 24.66
CA ASP A 305 -21.29 3.48 25.85
C ASP A 305 -19.91 4.15 26.09
N PHE A 306 -18.91 3.77 25.28
CA PHE A 306 -17.52 4.24 25.43
C PHE A 306 -17.01 5.07 24.26
N SER A 307 -17.76 5.14 23.16
CA SER A 307 -17.42 5.93 21.99
C SER A 307 -18.54 6.91 21.65
N PRO A 308 -18.24 8.20 21.48
CA PRO A 308 -19.23 9.16 20.99
C PRO A 308 -19.62 8.86 19.53
N GLU A 309 -18.71 8.27 18.75
CA GLU A 309 -18.93 7.88 17.38
C GLU A 309 -19.53 6.48 17.29
N PRO A 310 -20.53 6.27 16.44
CA PRO A 310 -21.13 4.95 16.23
C PRO A 310 -20.18 4.06 15.42
N PHE A 311 -20.40 2.74 15.55
CA PHE A 311 -19.75 1.73 14.72
C PHE A 311 -20.68 1.31 13.59
N ASN A 312 -20.15 1.21 12.40
CA ASN A 312 -20.84 0.74 11.22
C ASN A 312 -20.51 -0.73 10.96
N LEU A 313 -21.52 -1.54 10.75
CA LEU A 313 -21.38 -2.93 10.35
C LEU A 313 -21.74 -3.08 8.87
N PHE A 314 -20.75 -3.46 8.07
CA PHE A 314 -20.90 -3.84 6.67
C PHE A 314 -21.18 -5.33 6.62
N VAL A 315 -22.21 -5.78 5.92
CA VAL A 315 -22.60 -7.19 5.91
C VAL A 315 -22.71 -7.72 4.49
N ARG A 316 -21.95 -8.78 4.21
CA ARG A 316 -22.09 -9.57 2.97
C ARG A 316 -22.69 -10.92 3.32
N LEU A 317 -23.77 -11.28 2.65
CA LEU A 317 -24.45 -12.57 2.81
C LEU A 317 -24.00 -13.58 1.75
N PRO A 318 -23.90 -14.88 2.10
CA PRO A 318 -23.61 -15.94 1.15
C PRO A 318 -24.64 -15.99 0.01
N LYS A 319 -24.21 -16.36 -1.19
CA LYS A 319 -25.12 -16.48 -2.36
C LYS A 319 -26.27 -17.44 -2.15
N SER A 320 -26.09 -18.45 -1.30
CA SER A 320 -27.12 -19.42 -0.96
C SER A 320 -28.07 -18.96 0.15
N TYR A 321 -27.84 -17.77 0.74
CA TYR A 321 -28.56 -17.32 1.91
C TYR A 321 -30.07 -17.19 1.69
N SER A 322 -30.50 -16.60 0.58
CA SER A 322 -31.91 -16.46 0.20
C SER A 322 -32.57 -17.76 -0.24
N LYS A 323 -31.77 -18.73 -0.76
CA LYS A 323 -32.26 -19.98 -1.32
C LYS A 323 -32.50 -21.07 -0.26
N ASN A 324 -31.82 -20.99 0.89
CA ASN A 324 -31.89 -22.00 1.96
C ASN A 324 -32.15 -21.33 3.30
N ASN A 325 -33.41 -21.29 3.70
CA ASN A 325 -33.86 -20.65 4.94
C ASN A 325 -33.57 -21.47 6.21
N LYS A 326 -33.12 -22.73 6.10
CA LYS A 326 -32.81 -23.62 7.24
C LYS A 326 -31.31 -23.66 7.57
N ARG A 327 -30.45 -23.19 6.67
CA ARG A 327 -29.00 -23.27 6.85
C ARG A 327 -28.50 -22.10 7.69
N SER A 328 -27.64 -22.39 8.68
CA SER A 328 -26.79 -21.42 9.37
C SER A 328 -25.42 -21.36 8.71
N TYR A 329 -24.74 -20.21 8.86
CA TYR A 329 -23.52 -19.90 8.15
C TYR A 329 -22.41 -19.46 9.11
N PRO A 330 -21.14 -19.86 8.90
CA PRO A 330 -20.03 -19.32 9.64
C PRO A 330 -19.95 -17.80 9.46
N VAL A 331 -19.39 -17.12 10.45
CA VAL A 331 -19.27 -15.65 10.42
C VAL A 331 -17.82 -15.22 10.54
N ILE A 332 -17.41 -14.33 9.66
CA ILE A 332 -16.11 -13.65 9.73
C ILE A 332 -16.35 -12.20 10.17
N TYR A 333 -15.81 -11.83 11.31
CA TYR A 333 -15.74 -10.46 11.80
C TYR A 333 -14.42 -9.85 11.37
N LEU A 334 -14.48 -8.89 10.45
CA LEU A 334 -13.32 -8.23 9.86
C LEU A 334 -13.16 -6.83 10.45
N LEU A 335 -12.06 -6.60 11.14
CA LEU A 335 -11.70 -5.28 11.65
C LEU A 335 -11.33 -4.33 10.51
N ASP A 336 -11.34 -3.02 10.79
CA ASP A 336 -11.12 -1.99 9.77
C ASP A 336 -12.05 -2.15 8.56
N GLY A 337 -13.35 -2.39 8.83
CA GLY A 337 -14.35 -2.68 7.81
C GLY A 337 -14.43 -1.63 6.70
N ASN A 338 -14.24 -0.34 7.02
CA ASN A 338 -14.18 0.74 6.02
C ASN A 338 -13.09 0.50 4.96
N ALA A 339 -11.99 -0.17 5.34
CA ALA A 339 -10.81 -0.36 4.50
C ALA A 339 -10.85 -1.68 3.72
N TYR A 340 -11.24 -2.77 4.39
CA TYR A 340 -11.01 -4.11 3.86
C TYR A 340 -12.28 -4.84 3.42
N PHE A 341 -13.47 -4.37 3.85
CA PHE A 341 -14.71 -5.13 3.65
C PHE A 341 -14.99 -5.43 2.17
N ASP A 342 -14.94 -4.44 1.29
CA ASP A 342 -15.25 -4.62 -0.14
C ASP A 342 -14.32 -5.63 -0.80
N ALA A 343 -13.02 -5.55 -0.53
CA ALA A 343 -12.03 -6.46 -1.09
C ALA A 343 -12.31 -7.91 -0.67
N ILE A 344 -12.59 -8.11 0.60
CA ILE A 344 -12.78 -9.44 1.19
C ILE A 344 -14.16 -10.02 0.82
N ALA A 345 -15.19 -9.21 0.74
CA ALA A 345 -16.50 -9.60 0.23
C ALA A 345 -16.42 -10.09 -1.23
N ASN A 346 -15.71 -9.34 -2.09
CA ASN A 346 -15.48 -9.72 -3.48
C ASN A 346 -14.65 -11.00 -3.62
N SER A 347 -13.63 -11.19 -2.77
CA SER A 347 -12.83 -12.41 -2.75
C SER A 347 -13.67 -13.62 -2.33
N ALA A 348 -14.51 -13.49 -1.32
CA ALA A 348 -15.42 -14.57 -0.92
C ALA A 348 -16.42 -14.93 -2.04
N ASP A 349 -16.95 -13.93 -2.76
CA ASP A 349 -17.80 -14.15 -3.94
C ASP A 349 -17.09 -14.89 -5.06
N HIS A 350 -15.82 -14.59 -5.28
CA HIS A 350 -15.00 -15.29 -6.25
C HIS A 350 -14.79 -16.77 -5.88
N TYR A 351 -14.45 -17.04 -4.61
CA TYR A 351 -14.27 -18.42 -4.12
C TYR A 351 -15.57 -19.22 -4.14
N ALA A 352 -16.68 -18.63 -3.72
CA ALA A 352 -17.99 -19.26 -3.75
C ALA A 352 -18.44 -19.65 -5.17
N ARG A 353 -17.95 -18.95 -6.21
CA ARG A 353 -18.20 -19.33 -7.62
C ARG A 353 -17.32 -20.49 -8.10
N LYS A 354 -16.07 -20.56 -7.64
CA LYS A 354 -15.06 -21.49 -8.17
C LYS A 354 -14.96 -22.82 -7.42
N LYS A 355 -15.33 -22.85 -6.13
CA LYS A 355 -15.12 -24.03 -5.27
C LYS A 355 -16.43 -24.56 -4.69
N LYS A 356 -16.81 -25.78 -5.06
CA LYS A 356 -18.04 -26.45 -4.58
C LYS A 356 -18.00 -26.79 -3.09
N ASP A 357 -16.83 -26.99 -2.52
CA ASP A 357 -16.55 -27.37 -1.13
C ASP A 357 -16.27 -26.14 -0.23
N PHE A 358 -16.48 -24.95 -0.72
CA PHE A 358 -16.32 -23.73 0.05
C PHE A 358 -17.60 -23.45 0.89
N ASN A 359 -17.42 -23.41 2.23
CA ASN A 359 -18.48 -23.04 3.16
C ASN A 359 -18.58 -21.51 3.22
N ASP A 360 -19.33 -20.95 2.27
CA ASP A 360 -19.44 -19.52 2.02
C ASP A 360 -19.94 -18.76 3.28
N PRO A 361 -19.12 -17.89 3.93
CA PRO A 361 -19.46 -17.28 5.21
C PRO A 361 -20.30 -16.01 5.06
N ILE A 362 -20.95 -15.61 6.15
CA ILE A 362 -21.36 -14.23 6.36
C ILE A 362 -20.09 -13.44 6.69
N ILE A 363 -19.85 -12.31 6.02
CA ILE A 363 -18.75 -11.41 6.36
C ILE A 363 -19.34 -10.15 6.99
N VAL A 364 -18.83 -9.80 8.18
CA VAL A 364 -19.22 -8.63 8.94
C VAL A 364 -17.99 -7.74 9.10
N GLY A 365 -17.90 -6.67 8.32
CA GLY A 365 -16.88 -5.64 8.50
C GLY A 365 -17.28 -4.73 9.65
N ILE A 366 -16.45 -4.64 10.68
CA ILE A 366 -16.63 -3.70 11.79
C ILE A 366 -15.83 -2.45 11.46
N GLY A 367 -16.52 -1.34 11.24
CA GLY A 367 -15.93 -0.08 10.87
C GLY A 367 -16.47 1.09 11.69
N TYR A 368 -16.10 2.29 11.29
CA TYR A 368 -16.42 3.55 11.98
C TYR A 368 -17.37 4.38 11.11
N SER A 369 -17.89 5.48 11.66
CA SER A 369 -18.84 6.38 10.97
C SER A 369 -18.32 6.86 9.62
N ASN A 370 -17.02 7.08 9.55
CA ASN A 370 -16.29 7.32 8.32
C ASN A 370 -14.84 6.96 8.54
N ALA A 371 -14.09 6.94 7.51
CA ALA A 371 -12.74 6.46 7.55
C ALA A 371 -11.71 7.51 8.00
N TYR A 372 -12.06 8.81 8.10
CA TYR A 372 -11.20 9.80 8.77
C TYR A 372 -11.07 9.54 10.25
N VAL A 373 -12.21 9.27 10.90
CA VAL A 373 -12.20 8.92 12.32
C VAL A 373 -11.65 7.53 12.57
N MET A 374 -11.67 6.64 11.56
CA MET A 374 -11.15 5.29 11.68
C MET A 374 -9.67 5.28 12.12
N ASP A 375 -8.81 6.06 11.47
CA ASP A 375 -7.38 6.03 11.71
C ASP A 375 -7.03 6.41 13.16
N SER A 376 -7.74 7.37 13.72
CA SER A 376 -7.58 7.78 15.11
C SER A 376 -8.27 6.82 16.10
N LEU A 377 -9.54 6.45 15.83
CA LEU A 377 -10.32 5.65 16.76
C LEU A 377 -9.86 4.20 16.84
N ARG A 378 -9.29 3.62 15.76
CA ARG A 378 -8.71 2.28 15.81
C ARG A 378 -7.51 2.20 16.77
N ASN A 379 -6.74 3.27 16.93
CA ASN A 379 -5.66 3.33 17.91
C ASN A 379 -6.21 3.20 19.34
N ARG A 380 -7.37 3.83 19.64
CA ARG A 380 -8.07 3.69 20.90
C ARG A 380 -8.59 2.26 21.11
N ASP A 381 -9.27 1.72 20.09
CA ASP A 381 -10.10 0.53 20.22
C ASP A 381 -9.33 -0.79 20.08
N TYR A 382 -8.21 -0.77 19.36
CA TYR A 382 -7.43 -1.99 19.12
C TYR A 382 -6.26 -2.16 20.07
N THR A 383 -6.03 -1.23 20.99
CA THR A 383 -4.88 -1.26 21.90
C THR A 383 -5.29 -1.45 23.35
N PHE A 384 -4.49 -2.21 24.09
CA PHE A 384 -4.53 -2.38 25.54
C PHE A 384 -3.15 -2.89 26.01
N PRO A 385 -2.60 -2.34 27.10
CA PRO A 385 -3.06 -1.19 27.91
C PRO A 385 -2.93 0.15 27.15
N LYS A 386 -3.05 1.28 27.86
CA LYS A 386 -2.84 2.61 27.28
C LYS A 386 -1.41 2.74 26.77
N ALA A 387 -1.23 3.36 25.60
CA ALA A 387 0.06 3.56 24.96
C ALA A 387 1.11 4.22 25.87
N LEU A 388 2.35 3.80 25.73
CA LEU A 388 3.51 4.50 26.30
C LEU A 388 3.80 5.77 25.49
N PRO A 389 4.49 6.76 26.06
CA PRO A 389 4.89 7.95 25.29
C PRO A 389 5.68 7.62 24.02
N ALA A 390 6.44 6.53 24.01
CA ALA A 390 7.20 6.07 22.85
C ALA A 390 6.32 5.55 21.70
N ASP A 391 5.11 5.05 21.99
CA ASP A 391 4.19 4.56 20.95
C ASP A 391 3.56 5.69 20.12
N SER A 392 3.62 6.94 20.60
CA SER A 392 3.15 8.15 19.91
C SER A 392 1.66 8.16 19.54
N PHE A 393 0.80 7.49 20.32
CA PHE A 393 -0.65 7.51 20.12
C PHE A 393 -1.33 8.51 21.07
N GLU A 394 -2.06 9.48 20.52
CA GLU A 394 -2.81 10.46 21.32
C GLU A 394 -3.94 9.81 22.11
N ILE A 395 -4.66 8.88 21.49
CA ILE A 395 -5.73 8.10 22.10
C ILE A 395 -5.44 6.62 21.96
N SER A 396 -5.61 5.86 23.04
CA SER A 396 -5.26 4.43 23.09
C SER A 396 -5.84 3.74 24.32
N GLY A 397 -5.75 2.41 24.36
CA GLY A 397 -5.92 1.62 25.59
C GLY A 397 -7.36 1.26 25.94
N GLN A 398 -8.30 1.29 24.99
CA GLN A 398 -9.68 0.85 25.22
C GLN A 398 -10.03 -0.49 24.55
N GLY A 399 -9.04 -1.29 24.22
CA GLY A 399 -9.23 -2.61 23.59
C GLY A 399 -10.12 -3.52 24.42
N ASP A 400 -10.06 -3.43 25.74
CA ASP A 400 -10.94 -4.18 26.63
C ASP A 400 -12.42 -3.81 26.45
N ARG A 401 -12.73 -2.52 26.40
CA ARG A 401 -14.10 -2.04 26.14
C ARG A 401 -14.60 -2.40 24.75
N PHE A 402 -13.72 -2.35 23.77
CA PHE A 402 -14.07 -2.73 22.42
C PHE A 402 -14.31 -4.23 22.27
N TYR A 403 -13.54 -5.07 22.96
CA TYR A 403 -13.80 -6.50 23.05
C TYR A 403 -15.18 -6.79 23.66
N GLU A 404 -15.52 -6.17 24.79
CA GLU A 404 -16.83 -6.32 25.43
C GLU A 404 -17.97 -5.79 24.54
N PHE A 405 -17.76 -4.72 23.79
CA PHE A 405 -18.73 -4.23 22.81
C PHE A 405 -18.97 -5.25 21.68
N ILE A 406 -17.91 -5.86 21.13
CA ILE A 406 -18.08 -6.91 20.13
C ILE A 406 -18.85 -8.09 20.72
N LYS A 407 -18.49 -8.54 21.89
CA LYS A 407 -19.10 -9.68 22.58
C LYS A 407 -20.57 -9.45 22.97
N SER A 408 -20.88 -8.26 23.50
CA SER A 408 -22.20 -7.97 24.10
C SER A 408 -23.18 -7.24 23.16
N LYS A 409 -22.69 -6.60 22.09
CA LYS A 409 -23.53 -5.82 21.16
C LYS A 409 -23.42 -6.32 19.73
N VAL A 410 -22.21 -6.37 19.14
CA VAL A 410 -22.03 -6.73 17.73
C VAL A 410 -22.51 -8.15 17.46
N ILE A 411 -21.94 -9.13 18.15
CA ILE A 411 -22.27 -10.55 17.95
C ILE A 411 -23.74 -10.85 18.20
N PRO A 412 -24.37 -10.42 19.31
CA PRO A 412 -25.80 -10.65 19.51
C PRO A 412 -26.68 -10.00 18.46
N THR A 413 -26.31 -8.82 17.97
CA THR A 413 -27.04 -8.15 16.87
C THR A 413 -26.97 -8.97 15.59
N ILE A 414 -25.80 -9.45 15.21
CA ILE A 414 -25.61 -10.29 14.02
C ILE A 414 -26.34 -11.62 14.17
N ASP A 415 -26.25 -12.26 15.34
CA ASP A 415 -26.90 -13.56 15.61
C ASP A 415 -28.43 -13.45 15.63
N SER A 416 -29.00 -12.32 16.02
CA SER A 416 -30.45 -12.09 16.01
C SER A 416 -30.96 -11.68 14.63
N THR A 417 -30.12 -11.06 13.80
CA THR A 417 -30.53 -10.57 12.47
C THR A 417 -30.31 -11.62 11.39
N TYR A 418 -29.26 -12.45 11.53
CA TYR A 418 -28.85 -13.40 10.50
C TYR A 418 -28.75 -14.84 11.05
N ARG A 419 -28.82 -15.81 10.15
CA ARG A 419 -28.69 -17.25 10.47
C ARG A 419 -27.21 -17.62 10.60
N THR A 420 -26.66 -17.44 11.78
CA THR A 420 -25.24 -17.65 12.10
C THR A 420 -24.97 -19.05 12.67
N GLU A 421 -23.82 -19.62 12.36
CA GLU A 421 -23.25 -20.79 13.02
C GLU A 421 -22.42 -20.31 14.22
N LYS A 422 -23.04 -20.33 15.41
CA LYS A 422 -22.45 -19.74 16.63
C LYS A 422 -21.15 -20.40 17.08
N SER A 423 -20.90 -21.65 16.69
CA SER A 423 -19.67 -22.39 16.98
C SER A 423 -18.52 -22.12 15.95
N ASN A 424 -18.78 -21.34 14.89
CA ASN A 424 -17.79 -21.10 13.83
C ASN A 424 -17.71 -19.61 13.53
N ARG A 425 -17.06 -18.89 14.43
CA ARG A 425 -16.79 -17.46 14.29
C ARG A 425 -15.30 -17.20 14.13
N THR A 426 -14.95 -16.39 13.15
CA THR A 426 -13.59 -15.94 12.87
C THR A 426 -13.50 -14.45 13.16
N ILE A 427 -12.41 -14.00 13.79
CA ILE A 427 -12.04 -12.58 13.84
C ILE A 427 -10.76 -12.38 13.05
N ALA A 428 -10.72 -11.32 12.23
CA ALA A 428 -9.59 -11.02 11.34
C ALA A 428 -9.19 -9.55 11.44
N GLY A 429 -7.88 -9.27 11.49
CA GLY A 429 -7.35 -7.91 11.58
C GLY A 429 -5.90 -7.80 11.12
N HIS A 430 -5.50 -6.58 10.73
CA HIS A 430 -4.16 -6.25 10.25
C HIS A 430 -3.50 -5.20 11.15
N SER A 431 -2.19 -5.30 11.35
CA SER A 431 -1.41 -4.33 12.12
C SER A 431 -1.92 -4.22 13.56
N LEU A 432 -2.38 -3.04 14.03
CA LEU A 432 -3.08 -2.90 15.32
C LEU A 432 -4.34 -3.76 15.39
N GLY A 433 -5.07 -3.96 14.28
CA GLY A 433 -6.17 -4.91 14.20
C GLY A 433 -5.70 -6.35 14.41
N GLY A 434 -4.52 -6.71 13.89
CA GLY A 434 -3.87 -8.00 14.17
C GLY A 434 -3.45 -8.16 15.64
N TYR A 435 -2.95 -7.09 16.25
CA TYR A 435 -2.70 -7.03 17.70
C TYR A 435 -3.99 -7.29 18.47
N PHE A 436 -5.09 -6.61 18.13
CA PHE A 436 -6.39 -6.81 18.79
C PHE A 436 -6.95 -8.23 18.59
N VAL A 437 -6.71 -8.86 17.45
CA VAL A 437 -7.07 -10.27 17.21
C VAL A 437 -6.37 -11.17 18.24
N LEU A 438 -5.06 -11.00 18.44
CA LEU A 438 -4.29 -11.74 19.44
C LEU A 438 -4.74 -11.40 20.87
N TYR A 439 -5.01 -10.12 21.15
CA TYR A 439 -5.57 -9.67 22.43
C TYR A 439 -6.93 -10.33 22.71
N SER A 440 -7.81 -10.37 21.72
CA SER A 440 -9.13 -11.03 21.84
C SER A 440 -9.00 -12.53 22.11
N MET A 441 -8.01 -13.19 21.50
CA MET A 441 -7.68 -14.58 21.77
C MET A 441 -7.26 -14.76 23.24
N MET A 442 -6.38 -13.91 23.76
CA MET A 442 -5.94 -13.95 25.16
C MET A 442 -7.06 -13.66 26.14
N ARG A 443 -7.95 -12.70 25.84
CA ARG A 443 -9.10 -12.37 26.70
C ARG A 443 -10.01 -13.56 26.94
N GLN A 444 -10.31 -14.34 25.93
CA GLN A 444 -11.21 -15.48 26.05
C GLN A 444 -10.57 -16.73 26.69
N LEU A 445 -9.29 -16.71 27.10
CA LEU A 445 -8.69 -17.81 27.86
C LEU A 445 -9.34 -18.00 29.22
N ASN A 446 -9.84 -16.91 29.79
CA ASN A 446 -10.47 -16.89 31.11
C ASN A 446 -12.00 -16.76 31.04
N GLU A 447 -12.60 -16.76 29.85
CA GLU A 447 -14.00 -16.53 29.58
C GLU A 447 -14.55 -17.55 28.58
N PRO A 448 -15.89 -17.71 28.47
CA PRO A 448 -16.47 -18.53 27.40
C PRO A 448 -16.00 -18.07 26.01
N ALA A 449 -15.54 -18.99 25.19
CA ALA A 449 -15.01 -18.69 23.86
C ALA A 449 -16.06 -18.03 22.97
N VAL A 450 -15.69 -16.90 22.40
CA VAL A 450 -16.52 -16.10 21.49
C VAL A 450 -16.14 -16.41 20.04
N PHE A 451 -14.84 -16.59 19.78
CA PHE A 451 -14.27 -16.91 18.49
C PHE A 451 -13.55 -18.25 18.53
N THR A 452 -13.60 -18.99 17.42
CA THR A 452 -12.87 -20.25 17.24
C THR A 452 -11.68 -20.11 16.32
N ASN A 453 -11.74 -19.15 15.39
CA ASN A 453 -10.67 -18.91 14.42
C ASN A 453 -10.18 -17.46 14.49
N PHE A 454 -8.87 -17.29 14.39
CA PHE A 454 -8.19 -16.00 14.48
C PHE A 454 -7.28 -15.81 13.26
N VAL A 455 -7.35 -14.64 12.64
CA VAL A 455 -6.52 -14.26 11.49
C VAL A 455 -5.81 -12.96 11.82
N ALA A 456 -4.52 -13.04 12.12
CA ALA A 456 -3.69 -11.89 12.48
C ALA A 456 -2.65 -11.63 11.38
N ALA A 457 -2.86 -10.58 10.60
CA ALA A 457 -1.95 -10.14 9.56
C ALA A 457 -0.97 -9.11 10.13
N SER A 458 0.33 -9.39 10.06
CA SER A 458 1.41 -8.50 10.50
C SER A 458 1.09 -7.76 11.81
N PRO A 459 0.77 -8.47 12.91
CA PRO A 459 0.30 -7.84 14.14
C PRO A 459 1.36 -6.92 14.76
N SER A 460 0.94 -5.76 15.27
CA SER A 460 1.80 -4.77 15.94
C SER A 460 2.23 -5.21 17.34
N VAL A 461 2.90 -6.36 17.45
CA VAL A 461 3.29 -6.96 18.75
C VAL A 461 4.33 -6.18 19.54
N TYR A 462 4.99 -5.20 18.90
CA TYR A 462 5.91 -4.26 19.55
C TYR A 462 5.22 -3.22 20.43
N TYR A 463 3.89 -3.04 20.28
CA TYR A 463 3.10 -2.07 21.03
C TYR A 463 3.28 -2.24 22.54
N HIS A 464 3.38 -1.11 23.25
CA HIS A 464 3.54 -1.02 24.70
C HIS A 464 4.67 -1.93 25.22
N ASP A 465 5.85 -1.77 24.64
CA ASP A 465 7.04 -2.56 24.98
C ASP A 465 6.77 -4.07 25.00
N LYS A 466 6.09 -4.56 23.95
CA LYS A 466 5.75 -5.98 23.75
C LYS A 466 4.84 -6.57 24.85
N TYR A 467 3.97 -5.74 25.41
CA TYR A 467 3.03 -6.15 26.48
C TYR A 467 2.32 -7.47 26.16
N LEU A 468 1.74 -7.59 24.98
CA LEU A 468 0.96 -8.78 24.61
C LEU A 468 1.82 -10.05 24.55
N MET A 469 3.05 -9.96 24.06
CA MET A 469 4.00 -11.08 24.07
C MET A 469 4.29 -11.54 25.50
N THR A 470 4.55 -10.60 26.40
CA THR A 470 4.80 -10.87 27.81
C THR A 470 3.61 -11.57 28.48
N GLU A 471 2.39 -11.14 28.18
CA GLU A 471 1.17 -11.77 28.71
C GLU A 471 0.95 -13.19 28.15
N ILE A 472 1.23 -13.40 26.86
CA ILE A 472 1.18 -14.73 26.25
C ILE A 472 2.22 -15.66 26.88
N GLU A 473 3.45 -15.21 27.11
CA GLU A 473 4.50 -15.98 27.77
C GLU A 473 4.09 -16.40 29.20
N ARG A 474 3.49 -15.48 29.96
CA ARG A 474 3.02 -15.71 31.36
C ARG A 474 1.80 -16.58 31.45
N ALA A 475 0.98 -16.64 30.40
CA ALA A 475 -0.25 -17.42 30.43
C ALA A 475 0.06 -18.90 30.72
N PRO A 476 -0.72 -19.57 31.59
CA PRO A 476 -0.54 -21.00 31.83
C PRO A 476 -0.80 -21.81 30.56
N ALA A 477 -0.22 -23.01 30.47
CA ALA A 477 -0.48 -23.90 29.36
C ALA A 477 -1.99 -24.09 29.12
N LEU A 478 -2.45 -23.89 27.92
CA LEU A 478 -3.86 -23.65 27.58
C LEU A 478 -4.73 -24.89 27.46
N HIS A 479 -4.28 -26.04 28.05
CA HIS A 479 -4.83 -27.37 27.82
C HIS A 479 -6.26 -27.65 28.30
N LYS A 480 -6.89 -26.80 29.11
CA LYS A 480 -8.17 -27.17 29.74
C LYS A 480 -9.43 -26.42 29.33
N ASN A 481 -9.31 -25.21 28.77
CA ASN A 481 -10.48 -24.36 28.45
C ASN A 481 -10.64 -23.95 27.00
N ILE A 482 -9.71 -24.33 26.10
CA ILE A 482 -9.68 -23.80 24.74
C ILE A 482 -9.80 -24.97 23.74
N GLY A 483 -11.01 -25.51 23.66
CA GLY A 483 -11.32 -26.45 22.59
C GLY A 483 -11.17 -25.78 21.22
N ASN A 484 -10.22 -26.25 20.39
CA ASN A 484 -10.12 -25.95 18.96
C ASN A 484 -9.92 -24.49 18.54
N ILE A 485 -9.17 -23.67 19.31
CA ILE A 485 -8.70 -22.36 18.81
C ILE A 485 -7.69 -22.59 17.69
N LYS A 486 -7.92 -21.92 16.56
CA LYS A 486 -7.03 -21.94 15.41
C LYS A 486 -6.57 -20.51 15.09
N LEU A 487 -5.28 -20.33 14.94
CA LEU A 487 -4.68 -19.06 14.59
C LEU A 487 -3.95 -19.15 13.26
N TYR A 488 -4.25 -18.25 12.35
CA TYR A 488 -3.46 -17.97 11.16
C TYR A 488 -2.72 -16.65 11.36
N LEU A 489 -1.40 -16.71 11.39
CA LEU A 489 -0.51 -15.61 11.76
C LEU A 489 0.48 -15.37 10.61
N THR A 490 0.59 -14.16 10.10
CA THR A 490 1.43 -13.85 8.95
C THR A 490 2.26 -12.59 9.15
N ILE A 491 3.34 -12.48 8.34
CA ILE A 491 4.18 -11.29 8.25
C ILE A 491 4.73 -11.16 6.82
N GLY A 492 5.12 -9.96 6.41
CA GLY A 492 5.82 -9.71 5.16
C GLY A 492 7.34 -9.85 5.33
N GLU A 493 8.00 -10.46 4.35
CA GLU A 493 9.46 -10.63 4.33
C GLU A 493 10.22 -9.30 4.46
N LEU A 494 9.66 -8.23 3.89
CA LEU A 494 10.28 -6.89 3.89
C LEU A 494 10.00 -6.08 5.16
N GLU A 495 9.33 -6.65 6.15
CA GLU A 495 9.11 -6.01 7.46
C GLU A 495 10.34 -6.19 8.37
N THR A 496 11.45 -5.58 7.99
CA THR A 496 12.74 -5.70 8.69
C THR A 496 12.96 -4.65 9.78
N SER A 497 12.09 -3.64 9.88
CA SER A 497 12.20 -2.59 10.89
C SER A 497 11.86 -3.11 12.29
N GLU A 498 12.57 -2.60 13.32
CA GLU A 498 12.24 -2.82 14.74
C GLU A 498 12.23 -4.30 15.18
N ASN A 499 13.06 -5.16 14.58
CA ASN A 499 13.16 -6.60 14.91
C ASN A 499 11.82 -7.37 14.70
N ARG A 500 10.94 -6.89 13.84
CA ARG A 500 9.60 -7.47 13.64
C ARG A 500 9.62 -8.95 13.26
N SER A 501 10.58 -9.35 12.43
CA SER A 501 10.74 -10.75 12.03
C SER A 501 11.13 -11.65 13.20
N ASP A 502 11.98 -11.18 14.12
CA ASP A 502 12.38 -11.91 15.32
C ASP A 502 11.22 -12.00 16.32
N ASP A 503 10.48 -10.92 16.51
CA ASP A 503 9.31 -10.89 17.37
C ASP A 503 8.21 -11.82 16.85
N PHE A 504 7.98 -11.86 15.53
CA PHE A 504 7.05 -12.78 14.90
C PHE A 504 7.44 -14.24 15.12
N ARG A 505 8.72 -14.58 14.92
CA ARG A 505 9.22 -15.93 15.15
C ARG A 505 9.04 -16.35 16.62
N LYS A 506 9.48 -15.48 17.56
CA LYS A 506 9.35 -15.73 19.00
C LYS A 506 7.89 -15.91 19.40
N LEU A 507 6.99 -15.05 18.93
CA LEU A 507 5.55 -15.16 19.17
C LEU A 507 5.01 -16.52 18.68
N SER A 508 5.39 -16.93 17.50
CA SER A 508 4.95 -18.21 16.90
C SER A 508 5.40 -19.39 17.73
N GLU A 509 6.67 -19.41 18.17
CA GLU A 509 7.23 -20.46 19.03
C GLU A 509 6.47 -20.54 20.37
N VAL A 510 6.29 -19.41 21.04
CA VAL A 510 5.58 -19.37 22.35
C VAL A 510 4.12 -19.84 22.22
N LEU A 511 3.42 -19.45 21.15
CA LEU A 511 2.04 -19.86 20.93
C LEU A 511 1.92 -21.38 20.68
N MET A 512 2.87 -21.96 19.93
CA MET A 512 2.95 -23.41 19.70
C MET A 512 3.25 -24.17 21.00
N GLU A 513 4.16 -23.69 21.84
CA GLU A 513 4.45 -24.23 23.17
C GLU A 513 3.20 -24.21 24.09
N LYS A 514 2.33 -23.22 23.90
CA LYS A 514 1.05 -23.14 24.62
C LYS A 514 -0.04 -24.05 24.04
N SER A 515 0.29 -24.88 23.05
CA SER A 515 -0.63 -25.82 22.39
C SER A 515 -1.80 -25.16 21.64
N ILE A 516 -1.59 -23.95 21.12
CA ILE A 516 -2.51 -23.32 20.18
C ILE A 516 -2.23 -23.90 18.78
N ASP A 517 -3.27 -24.21 18.02
CA ASP A 517 -3.17 -24.61 16.62
C ASP A 517 -2.81 -23.38 15.77
N VAL A 518 -1.49 -23.15 15.62
CA VAL A 518 -0.96 -21.98 14.91
C VAL A 518 -0.42 -22.37 13.55
N ARG A 519 -0.95 -21.75 12.51
CA ARG A 519 -0.35 -21.75 11.19
C ARG A 519 0.29 -20.41 10.89
N THR A 520 1.56 -20.42 10.50
CA THR A 520 2.33 -19.22 10.16
C THR A 520 2.65 -19.15 8.69
N GLU A 521 2.76 -17.93 8.14
CA GLU A 521 3.24 -17.70 6.77
C GLU A 521 4.01 -16.39 6.67
N VAL A 522 5.15 -16.41 5.96
CA VAL A 522 5.92 -15.22 5.60
C VAL A 522 5.70 -14.96 4.12
N TYR A 523 5.14 -13.82 3.78
CA TYR A 523 4.89 -13.45 2.39
C TYR A 523 6.12 -12.82 1.74
N ASN A 524 6.67 -13.50 0.74
CA ASN A 524 7.84 -13.05 -0.01
C ASN A 524 7.59 -11.70 -0.68
N ASN A 525 8.58 -10.81 -0.62
CA ASN A 525 8.57 -9.47 -1.25
C ASN A 525 7.41 -8.56 -0.82
N LEU A 526 6.73 -8.83 0.30
CA LEU A 526 5.69 -7.95 0.83
C LEU A 526 6.18 -7.13 2.01
N GLU A 527 5.83 -5.85 1.98
CA GLU A 527 5.93 -4.92 3.09
C GLU A 527 4.67 -5.01 3.98
N HIS A 528 4.70 -4.37 5.15
CA HIS A 528 3.64 -4.38 6.17
C HIS A 528 2.22 -4.24 5.61
N MET A 529 1.96 -3.20 4.81
CA MET A 529 0.62 -2.95 4.25
C MET A 529 0.21 -3.96 3.17
N GLY A 530 1.17 -4.63 2.55
CA GLY A 530 0.93 -5.62 1.49
C GLY A 530 0.37 -6.94 2.00
N THR A 531 0.52 -7.25 3.27
CA THR A 531 0.14 -8.54 3.85
C THR A 531 -1.36 -8.71 4.12
N ALA A 532 -2.10 -7.62 4.33
CA ALA A 532 -3.49 -7.64 4.80
C ALA A 532 -4.40 -8.51 3.89
N ILE A 533 -4.52 -8.17 2.62
CA ILE A 533 -5.43 -8.85 1.70
C ILE A 533 -5.04 -10.32 1.48
N PRO A 534 -3.77 -10.68 1.15
CA PRO A 534 -3.37 -12.07 1.00
C PRO A 534 -3.65 -12.89 2.26
N THR A 535 -3.42 -12.33 3.46
CA THR A 535 -3.69 -13.01 4.73
C THR A 535 -5.18 -13.29 4.93
N PHE A 536 -6.03 -12.28 4.72
CA PHE A 536 -7.47 -12.45 4.89
C PHE A 536 -8.03 -13.46 3.89
N GLU A 537 -7.61 -13.42 2.64
CA GLU A 537 -8.00 -14.39 1.62
C GLU A 537 -7.55 -15.81 1.97
N ALA A 538 -6.30 -15.99 2.42
CA ALA A 538 -5.78 -17.28 2.84
C ALA A 538 -6.50 -17.79 4.09
N GLY A 539 -6.76 -16.92 5.07
CA GLY A 539 -7.55 -17.25 6.27
C GLY A 539 -8.97 -17.71 5.94
N ILE A 540 -9.65 -17.02 5.01
CA ILE A 540 -10.96 -17.44 4.52
C ILE A 540 -10.89 -18.84 3.88
N LYS A 541 -9.92 -19.07 3.01
CA LYS A 541 -9.73 -20.39 2.38
C LYS A 541 -9.46 -21.46 3.43
N LEU A 542 -8.61 -21.17 4.40
CA LEU A 542 -8.20 -22.12 5.44
C LEU A 542 -9.37 -22.55 6.31
N PHE A 543 -10.15 -21.59 6.80
CA PHE A 543 -11.20 -21.86 7.79
C PHE A 543 -12.57 -22.17 7.18
N MET A 544 -12.78 -21.84 5.90
CA MET A 544 -14.05 -22.05 5.20
C MET A 544 -14.01 -23.20 4.19
N SER A 545 -12.92 -23.97 4.11
CA SER A 545 -12.86 -25.19 3.28
C SER A 545 -13.31 -26.41 4.08
N ASN A 546 -14.18 -27.24 3.50
CA ASN A 546 -14.67 -28.48 4.12
C ASN A 546 -13.61 -29.59 4.22
N LYS A 547 -12.43 -29.42 3.63
CA LYS A 547 -11.32 -30.35 3.75
C LYS A 547 -10.42 -29.93 4.90
N ASN A 548 -10.23 -30.82 5.85
CA ASN A 548 -9.18 -30.73 6.86
C ASN A 548 -7.80 -30.64 6.16
N LEU A 549 -7.41 -29.42 5.74
CA LEU A 549 -6.08 -29.12 5.20
C LEU A 549 -5.00 -29.02 6.30
N LEU A 550 -5.35 -29.43 7.52
CA LEU A 550 -4.46 -29.40 8.69
C LEU A 550 -3.50 -30.59 8.76
N ASN A 551 -3.47 -31.48 7.74
CA ASN A 551 -2.53 -32.60 7.67
C ASN A 551 -1.68 -32.51 6.38
N LYS A 552 -0.87 -31.49 6.25
CA LYS A 552 0.35 -31.54 5.42
C LYS A 552 1.41 -30.60 5.98
#